data_652449f6df6987a41af2e284dd8356a8
#
_entry.id   652449f6df6987a41af2e284dd8356a8
#
_cell.length_a   1.000
_cell.length_b   1.000
_cell.length_c   1.000
_cell.angle_alpha   90.00
_cell.angle_beta   90.00
_cell.angle_gamma   90.00
#
_symmetry.space_group_name_H-M   'P 1'
#
loop_
_entity.id
_entity.type
_entity.pdbx_description
1 polymer ?
#
loop_
_entity_poly.entity_id
_entity_poly.type
_entity_poly.pdbx_seq_one_letter_code
_entity_poly.pdbx_strand_id
1 'polypeptide(L)' 'LKKRTKTLNLFEYSASQGQSVGEQVYDRPAIWYENGSNCHEYSVPEIAQMAFLSSGGPQRDTLLLDADGDGFACSWVPIR' A
#
# COMPACT_ATOMS: atom_id res chain seq x y z
N LEU A 1 -24.04 9.20 -3.17
CA LEU A 1 -23.65 8.97 -3.05
C LEU A 1 -22.94 8.51 -2.73
N LYS A 2 -22.69 8.39 -2.53
CA LYS A 2 -22.12 7.95 -2.19
C LYS A 2 -21.28 7.40 -2.39
N LYS A 3 -20.92 7.05 -3.00
CA LYS A 3 -20.17 6.53 -3.25
C LYS A 3 -19.12 6.92 -3.40
N ARG A 4 -18.88 7.73 -3.52
CA ARG A 4 -17.85 8.22 -3.49
C ARG A 4 -17.09 7.88 -2.48
N THR A 5 -17.51 7.38 -1.78
CA THR A 5 -16.79 6.83 -0.77
C THR A 5 -15.61 6.14 -1.22
N LYS A 6 -15.51 6.02 -2.46
CA LYS A 6 -14.39 5.53 -2.95
C LYS A 6 -13.31 6.46 -2.96
N THR A 7 -13.45 7.66 -2.51
CA THR A 7 -12.36 8.60 -2.34
C THR A 7 -11.37 8.04 -1.39
N LEU A 8 -10.14 7.93 -1.83
CA LEU A 8 -9.10 7.42 -0.98
C LEU A 8 -8.63 8.53 -0.06
N ASN A 9 -8.57 8.24 1.22
CA ASN A 9 -8.14 9.20 2.21
C ASN A 9 -6.94 8.61 2.93
N LEU A 10 -5.76 9.04 2.55
CA LEU A 10 -4.53 8.50 3.12
C LEU A 10 -4.40 8.84 4.59
N PHE A 11 -4.98 9.95 5.02
CA PHE A 11 -4.95 10.33 6.43
C PHE A 11 -5.77 9.33 7.25
N GLU A 12 -6.97 8.99 6.78
CA GLU A 12 -7.80 8.01 7.49
C GLU A 12 -7.17 6.63 7.45
N TYR A 13 -6.58 6.27 6.32
CA TYR A 13 -5.91 4.99 6.23
C TYR A 13 -4.76 4.94 7.24
N SER A 14 -3.98 6.01 7.34
CA SER A 14 -2.88 6.07 8.29
C SER A 14 -3.37 5.87 9.72
N ALA A 15 -4.50 6.49 10.05
CA ALA A 15 -5.05 6.39 11.40
C ALA A 15 -5.55 4.98 11.72
N SER A 16 -5.93 4.22 10.70
CA SER A 16 -6.45 2.87 10.90
C SER A 16 -5.35 1.83 11.03
N GLN A 17 -4.09 2.19 10.70
CA GLN A 17 -2.98 1.23 10.71
C GLN A 17 -2.09 1.51 11.91
N GLY A 18 -1.93 0.52 12.77
CA GLY A 18 -1.16 0.70 13.99
C GLY A 18 0.28 0.23 13.90
N GLN A 19 0.64 -0.49 12.85
CA GLN A 19 1.97 -1.07 12.72
C GLN A 19 2.99 -0.04 12.29
N SER A 20 4.25 -0.37 12.52
CA SER A 20 5.35 0.47 12.09
C SER A 20 5.72 0.19 10.64
N VAL A 21 6.36 1.16 10.00
CA VAL A 21 6.89 0.95 8.65
C VAL A 21 7.88 -0.20 8.72
N GLY A 22 7.74 -1.14 7.82
CA GLY A 22 8.61 -2.32 7.78
C GLY A 22 8.14 -3.49 8.60
N GLU A 23 7.09 -3.30 9.41
CA GLU A 23 6.56 -4.38 10.24
C GLU A 23 5.56 -5.18 9.42
N GLN A 24 5.86 -6.44 9.13
CA GLN A 24 4.98 -7.25 8.29
C GLN A 24 3.74 -7.66 9.05
N VAL A 25 2.58 -7.27 8.55
CA VAL A 25 1.29 -7.66 9.11
C VAL A 25 0.37 -8.28 8.06
N TYR A 26 0.78 -8.29 6.79
CA TYR A 26 0.03 -8.91 5.71
C TYR A 26 0.87 -10.00 5.08
N ASP A 27 0.23 -11.08 4.66
CA ASP A 27 0.93 -12.21 4.07
C ASP A 27 1.46 -11.84 2.68
N ARG A 28 2.73 -12.13 2.42
CA ARG A 28 3.39 -11.78 1.16
C ARG A 28 4.22 -12.96 0.68
N PRO A 29 3.62 -13.86 -0.12
CA PRO A 29 4.38 -14.97 -0.66
C PRO A 29 5.57 -14.45 -1.48
N ALA A 30 6.74 -14.96 -1.18
CA ALA A 30 7.96 -14.47 -1.82
C ALA A 30 7.93 -14.64 -3.34
N ILE A 31 7.24 -15.65 -3.83
CA ILE A 31 7.18 -15.92 -5.26
C ILE A 31 6.53 -14.75 -6.02
N TRP A 32 5.67 -13.99 -5.39
CA TRP A 32 5.03 -12.86 -6.05
C TRP A 32 6.05 -11.79 -6.41
N TYR A 33 7.16 -11.73 -5.68
CA TYR A 33 8.12 -10.64 -5.80
C TYR A 33 9.46 -11.08 -6.37
N GLU A 34 9.50 -12.24 -7.03
CA GLU A 34 10.77 -12.75 -7.54
C GLU A 34 11.37 -11.83 -8.59
N ASN A 35 10.56 -11.00 -9.24
CA ASN A 35 11.07 -10.03 -10.19
C ASN A 35 11.12 -8.62 -9.60
N GLY A 36 10.99 -8.51 -8.27
CA GLY A 36 11.02 -7.23 -7.58
C GLY A 36 9.66 -6.56 -7.52
N SER A 37 9.62 -5.39 -6.93
CA SER A 37 8.38 -4.63 -6.83
C SER A 37 8.26 -3.67 -8.01
N ASN A 38 7.07 -3.09 -8.18
CA ASN A 38 6.83 -2.15 -9.26
C ASN A 38 6.93 -0.69 -8.82
N CYS A 39 7.60 -0.44 -7.72
CA CYS A 39 7.69 0.93 -7.19
C CYS A 39 8.35 1.89 -8.15
N HIS A 40 9.22 1.39 -9.03
CA HIS A 40 9.88 2.26 -10.00
C HIS A 40 8.90 2.89 -11.00
N GLU A 41 7.66 2.40 -11.06
CA GLU A 41 6.66 2.97 -11.97
C GLU A 41 6.00 4.22 -11.40
N TYR A 42 6.29 4.56 -10.15
CA TYR A 42 5.65 5.69 -9.47
C TYR A 42 6.72 6.67 -9.02
N SER A 43 6.58 7.91 -9.41
CA SER A 43 7.57 8.93 -9.05
C SER A 43 7.34 9.53 -7.67
N VAL A 44 6.12 9.37 -7.13
CA VAL A 44 5.77 9.95 -5.84
C VAL A 44 5.14 8.87 -4.97
N PRO A 45 5.64 8.69 -3.72
CA PRO A 45 5.11 7.62 -2.87
C PRO A 45 3.61 7.71 -2.60
N GLU A 46 3.06 8.92 -2.51
CA GLU A 46 1.62 9.07 -2.28
C GLU A 46 0.80 8.52 -3.44
N ILE A 47 1.30 8.66 -4.67
CA ILE A 47 0.60 8.14 -5.82
C ILE A 47 0.64 6.61 -5.80
N ALA A 48 1.78 6.04 -5.41
CA ALA A 48 1.90 4.60 -5.28
C ALA A 48 0.92 4.08 -4.23
N GLN A 49 0.83 4.76 -3.08
CA GLN A 49 -0.07 4.33 -2.01
C GLN A 49 -1.53 4.41 -2.45
N MET A 50 -1.91 5.46 -3.17
CA MET A 50 -3.27 5.59 -3.67
C MET A 50 -3.61 4.49 -4.66
N ALA A 51 -2.69 4.18 -5.57
CA ALA A 51 -2.89 3.10 -6.52
C ALA A 51 -3.02 1.76 -5.82
N PHE A 52 -2.18 1.53 -4.81
CA PHE A 52 -2.18 0.32 -4.01
C PHE A 52 -3.55 0.11 -3.34
N LEU A 53 -4.08 1.14 -2.70
CA LEU A 53 -5.34 1.01 -2.00
C LEU A 53 -6.53 0.85 -2.97
N SER A 54 -6.48 1.50 -4.14
CA SER A 54 -7.59 1.43 -5.07
C SER A 54 -7.60 0.12 -5.87
N SER A 55 -6.49 -0.61 -5.88
CA SER A 55 -6.39 -1.83 -6.68
C SER A 55 -6.53 -3.11 -5.86
N GLY A 56 -7.02 -3.04 -4.65
CA GLY A 56 -7.24 -4.23 -3.83
C GLY A 56 -6.69 -4.11 -2.43
N GLY A 57 -5.86 -3.13 -2.20
CA GLY A 57 -5.37 -2.82 -0.87
C GLY A 57 -4.33 -3.78 -0.36
N PRO A 58 -4.05 -3.69 0.95
CA PRO A 58 -2.93 -4.42 1.53
C PRO A 58 -3.10 -5.93 1.54
N GLN A 59 -4.34 -6.44 1.50
CA GLN A 59 -4.56 -7.87 1.54
C GLN A 59 -4.12 -8.55 0.25
N ARG A 60 -4.14 -7.84 -0.88
CA ARG A 60 -3.84 -8.45 -2.16
C ARG A 60 -2.56 -8.01 -2.80
N ASP A 61 -2.24 -6.72 -2.68
CA ASP A 61 -1.06 -6.12 -3.31
C ASP A 61 -0.96 -6.50 -4.79
N THR A 62 -2.05 -6.31 -5.52
CA THR A 62 -2.11 -6.74 -6.91
C THR A 62 -1.11 -6.00 -7.79
N LEU A 63 -0.70 -4.80 -7.41
CA LEU A 63 0.28 -4.03 -8.17
C LEU A 63 1.71 -4.28 -7.72
N LEU A 64 1.92 -5.14 -6.72
CA LEU A 64 3.24 -5.51 -6.20
C LEU A 64 4.02 -4.29 -5.71
N LEU A 65 3.39 -3.50 -4.87
CA LEU A 65 4.00 -2.28 -4.32
C LEU A 65 4.38 -2.39 -2.85
N ASP A 66 3.95 -3.47 -2.18
CA ASP A 66 4.15 -3.62 -0.73
C ASP A 66 4.75 -4.98 -0.42
N ALA A 67 5.98 -5.20 -0.87
CA ALA A 67 6.61 -6.51 -0.74
C ALA A 67 6.90 -6.89 0.70
N ASP A 68 7.09 -5.93 1.60
CA ASP A 68 7.37 -6.23 3.00
C ASP A 68 6.09 -6.45 3.81
N GLY A 69 4.93 -6.22 3.22
CA GLY A 69 3.66 -6.55 3.88
C GLY A 69 3.32 -5.65 5.05
N ASP A 70 3.85 -4.44 5.09
CA ASP A 70 3.56 -3.52 6.18
C ASP A 70 2.29 -2.69 5.92
N GLY A 71 1.71 -2.79 4.73
CA GLY A 71 0.51 -2.04 4.39
C GLY A 71 0.78 -0.68 3.79
N PHE A 72 2.06 -0.34 3.58
CA PHE A 72 2.46 0.97 3.07
C PHE A 72 3.28 0.76 1.79
N ALA A 73 2.78 1.26 0.68
CA ALA A 73 3.38 1.00 -0.62
C ALA A 73 4.69 1.74 -0.78
N CYS A 74 5.66 1.08 -1.33
CA CYS A 74 6.95 1.68 -1.70
C CYS A 74 7.59 2.38 -0.50
N SER A 75 7.88 3.67 -0.60
CA SER A 75 8.49 4.41 0.49
C SER A 75 7.49 5.31 1.20
N TRP A 76 6.21 5.12 0.96
CA TRP A 76 5.19 5.94 1.62
C TRP A 76 5.18 5.65 3.13
N VAL A 77 5.05 6.71 3.91
CA VAL A 77 5.02 6.62 5.37
C VAL A 77 3.66 7.14 5.83
N PRO A 78 3.00 6.44 6.77
CA PRO A 78 1.68 6.88 7.21
C PRO A 78 1.75 8.26 7.89
N ILE A 79 0.65 8.99 7.77
CA ILE A 79 0.54 10.33 8.34
C ILE A 79 0.17 10.19 9.81
N ARG A 80 1.08 10.61 10.67
CA ARG A 80 0.85 10.47 12.12
C ARG A 80 1.17 11.72 12.88
#